data_26a4d33998e108138cb410bcd625415a
#
_entry.id   26a4d33998e108138cb410bcd625415a
#
_cell.length_a   1.000
_cell.length_b   1.000
_cell.length_c   1.000
_cell.angle_alpha   90.00
_cell.angle_beta   90.00
_cell.angle_gamma   90.00
#
_symmetry.space_group_name_H-M   'P 1'
#
loop_
_entity.id
_entity.type
_entity.pdbx_description
1 polymer ?
#
loop_
_entity_poly.entity_id
_entity_poly.type
_entity_poly.pdbx_seq_one_letter_code
_entity_poly.pdbx_strand_id
1 'polypeptide(L)'
;MSTQSELLTWGSAQLKELSTDSGGASPMAEARYLLAWALGVDSLLRAPLEVPPIAEASYRNAVTERARRIPRSHVTGQMYFRGLKLDAGEGVFTVRPETEMLVEHVLELISKEGIPEGEWVDLCSGSAAIALSLSLEGKHHVTAVEVDPSAFSFAQRNVAAHAHASVGLVNEDATQASTLKELGGRVALLVTNPPYVPPYEAPTQPEAQRDPAVALYGGGDDGTQIPKLLIDRCRDLLMKDGLLAMEHSASQAQTLREYARECGFTQVRTLSDLAGIPRFLFARYTEGE
;
A
#
# COMPACT_ATOMS: atom_id res chain seq x y z
N MET A 1 -19.05 -22.39 -27.03
CA MET A 1 -18.73 -21.28 -26.08
C MET A 1 -19.37 -21.63 -24.74
N SER A 2 -18.65 -21.48 -23.65
CA SER A 2 -19.21 -21.74 -22.32
C SER A 2 -20.03 -20.52 -21.88
N THR A 3 -21.05 -20.74 -21.08
CA THR A 3 -21.82 -19.68 -20.46
C THR A 3 -21.11 -19.11 -19.21
N GLN A 4 -21.42 -17.88 -18.81
CA GLN A 4 -20.93 -17.32 -17.53
C GLN A 4 -21.22 -18.26 -16.36
N SER A 5 -22.44 -18.84 -16.29
CA SER A 5 -22.86 -19.72 -15.20
C SER A 5 -22.00 -20.98 -15.09
N GLU A 6 -21.71 -21.65 -16.24
CA GLU A 6 -20.84 -22.81 -16.28
C GLU A 6 -19.42 -22.50 -15.82
N LEU A 7 -18.85 -21.38 -16.29
CA LEU A 7 -17.51 -20.95 -15.91
C LEU A 7 -17.42 -20.56 -14.43
N LEU A 8 -18.41 -19.85 -13.89
CA LEU A 8 -18.46 -19.49 -12.47
C LEU A 8 -18.57 -20.72 -11.58
N THR A 9 -19.40 -21.69 -11.96
CA THR A 9 -19.54 -22.96 -11.24
C THR A 9 -18.22 -23.73 -11.23
N TRP A 10 -17.58 -23.86 -12.40
CA TRP A 10 -16.27 -24.50 -12.52
C TRP A 10 -15.19 -23.76 -11.70
N GLY A 11 -15.05 -22.45 -11.88
CA GLY A 11 -14.01 -21.64 -11.20
C GLY A 11 -14.19 -21.63 -9.69
N SER A 12 -15.41 -21.46 -9.20
CA SER A 12 -15.72 -21.54 -7.78
C SER A 12 -15.36 -22.90 -7.17
N ALA A 13 -15.55 -23.99 -7.91
CA ALA A 13 -15.16 -25.33 -7.47
C ALA A 13 -13.63 -25.50 -7.38
N GLN A 14 -12.87 -24.93 -8.33
CA GLN A 14 -11.39 -24.96 -8.30
C GLN A 14 -10.79 -24.14 -7.16
N LEU A 15 -11.49 -23.08 -6.73
CA LEU A 15 -11.02 -22.13 -5.72
C LEU A 15 -11.50 -22.45 -4.28
N LYS A 16 -12.11 -23.62 -4.05
CA LYS A 16 -12.68 -23.99 -2.73
C LYS A 16 -11.66 -23.91 -1.60
N GLU A 17 -10.42 -24.30 -1.84
CA GLU A 17 -9.37 -24.32 -0.81
C GLU A 17 -8.92 -22.91 -0.39
N LEU A 18 -9.18 -21.88 -1.20
CA LEU A 18 -8.91 -20.49 -0.80
C LEU A 18 -9.81 -20.00 0.34
N SER A 19 -10.95 -20.62 0.57
CA SER A 19 -11.91 -20.23 1.62
C SER A 19 -11.55 -20.73 3.02
N THR A 20 -10.56 -21.61 3.16
CA THR A 20 -10.18 -22.20 4.45
C THR A 20 -9.31 -21.28 5.30
N ASP A 21 -8.71 -20.25 4.71
CA ASP A 21 -7.90 -19.29 5.41
C ASP A 21 -8.77 -18.09 5.84
N SER A 22 -8.80 -17.82 7.12
CA SER A 22 -9.57 -16.75 7.76
C SER A 22 -9.39 -15.40 7.04
N GLY A 23 -10.48 -14.89 6.46
CA GLY A 23 -10.51 -13.57 5.82
C GLY A 23 -10.46 -13.56 4.29
N GLY A 24 -10.38 -14.71 3.63
CA GLY A 24 -10.41 -14.80 2.15
C GLY A 24 -11.79 -14.49 1.57
N ALA A 25 -11.82 -13.93 0.36
CA ALA A 25 -13.05 -13.77 -0.41
C ALA A 25 -13.67 -15.14 -0.67
N SER A 26 -15.02 -15.21 -0.74
CA SER A 26 -15.67 -16.49 -1.09
C SER A 26 -15.20 -16.97 -2.47
N PRO A 27 -15.06 -18.30 -2.69
CA PRO A 27 -14.65 -18.86 -3.99
C PRO A 27 -15.49 -18.33 -5.16
N MET A 28 -16.77 -18.10 -4.94
CA MET A 28 -17.66 -17.51 -5.95
C MET A 28 -17.35 -16.05 -6.22
N ALA A 29 -17.03 -15.26 -5.19
CA ALA A 29 -16.66 -13.85 -5.37
C ALA A 29 -15.33 -13.73 -6.13
N GLU A 30 -14.37 -14.57 -5.82
CA GLU A 30 -13.09 -14.64 -6.53
C GLU A 30 -13.28 -15.06 -7.99
N ALA A 31 -14.08 -16.12 -8.25
CA ALA A 31 -14.42 -16.56 -9.59
C ALA A 31 -15.09 -15.44 -10.42
N ARG A 32 -16.02 -14.68 -9.81
CA ARG A 32 -16.69 -13.56 -10.47
C ARG A 32 -15.71 -12.45 -10.83
N TYR A 33 -14.80 -12.11 -9.91
CA TYR A 33 -13.77 -11.11 -10.16
C TYR A 33 -12.89 -11.48 -11.35
N LEU A 34 -12.37 -12.72 -11.36
CA LEU A 34 -11.51 -13.21 -12.44
C LEU A 34 -12.22 -13.27 -13.79
N LEU A 35 -13.53 -13.62 -13.81
CA LEU A 35 -14.30 -13.65 -15.06
C LEU A 35 -14.57 -12.23 -15.57
N ALA A 36 -14.89 -11.28 -14.70
CA ALA A 36 -15.05 -9.88 -15.07
C ALA A 36 -13.74 -9.29 -15.63
N TRP A 37 -12.62 -9.58 -14.97
CA TRP A 37 -11.29 -9.22 -15.47
C TRP A 37 -11.00 -9.81 -16.85
N ALA A 38 -11.24 -11.09 -17.06
CA ALA A 38 -10.97 -11.76 -18.33
C ALA A 38 -11.84 -11.21 -19.48
N LEU A 39 -13.05 -10.73 -19.15
CA LEU A 39 -13.96 -10.07 -20.10
C LEU A 39 -13.66 -8.58 -20.29
N GLY A 40 -12.78 -7.98 -19.48
CA GLY A 40 -12.49 -6.55 -19.53
C GLY A 40 -13.68 -5.67 -19.11
N VAL A 41 -14.52 -6.14 -18.18
CA VAL A 41 -15.72 -5.42 -17.71
C VAL A 41 -15.67 -5.20 -16.19
N ASP A 42 -16.28 -4.12 -15.73
CA ASP A 42 -16.40 -3.83 -14.30
C ASP A 42 -17.51 -4.66 -13.62
N SER A 43 -18.47 -5.19 -14.39
CA SER A 43 -19.59 -5.95 -13.87
C SER A 43 -20.08 -7.01 -14.86
N LEU A 44 -20.24 -8.22 -14.38
CA LEU A 44 -20.78 -9.35 -15.16
C LEU A 44 -22.26 -9.16 -15.53
N LEU A 45 -23.00 -8.28 -14.86
CA LEU A 45 -24.41 -7.97 -15.17
C LEU A 45 -24.60 -7.38 -16.57
N ARG A 46 -23.56 -6.74 -17.11
CA ARG A 46 -23.56 -6.10 -18.44
C ARG A 46 -22.77 -6.89 -19.48
N ALA A 47 -22.19 -8.02 -19.08
CA ALA A 47 -21.38 -8.84 -19.96
C ALA A 47 -22.24 -9.86 -20.74
N PRO A 48 -21.80 -10.33 -21.93
CA PRO A 48 -22.50 -11.33 -22.70
C PRO A 48 -22.62 -12.63 -21.91
N LEU A 49 -23.77 -13.33 -22.01
CA LEU A 49 -23.99 -14.61 -21.33
C LEU A 49 -23.05 -15.71 -21.85
N GLU A 50 -22.76 -15.71 -23.13
CA GLU A 50 -21.76 -16.59 -23.75
C GLU A 50 -20.39 -15.90 -23.72
N VAL A 51 -19.39 -16.59 -23.17
CA VAL A 51 -18.05 -16.06 -23.00
C VAL A 51 -17.20 -16.33 -24.22
N PRO A 52 -16.57 -15.30 -24.82
CA PRO A 52 -15.68 -15.49 -25.97
C PRO A 52 -14.52 -16.44 -25.63
N PRO A 53 -14.06 -17.27 -26.59
CA PRO A 53 -13.02 -18.28 -26.35
C PRO A 53 -11.72 -17.71 -25.76
N ILE A 54 -11.31 -16.51 -26.17
CA ILE A 54 -10.10 -15.85 -25.63
C ILE A 54 -10.31 -15.49 -24.16
N ALA A 55 -11.44 -14.91 -23.79
CA ALA A 55 -11.77 -14.59 -22.41
C ALA A 55 -11.93 -15.84 -21.56
N GLU A 56 -12.53 -16.90 -22.07
CA GLU A 56 -12.61 -18.20 -21.40
C GLU A 56 -11.22 -18.78 -21.12
N ALA A 57 -10.32 -18.75 -22.09
CA ALA A 57 -8.94 -19.23 -21.89
C ALA A 57 -8.20 -18.42 -20.84
N SER A 58 -8.28 -17.09 -20.89
CA SER A 58 -7.70 -16.18 -19.89
C SER A 58 -8.26 -16.44 -18.49
N TYR A 59 -9.59 -16.62 -18.39
CA TYR A 59 -10.26 -16.94 -17.14
C TYR A 59 -9.79 -18.27 -16.53
N ARG A 60 -9.76 -19.34 -17.35
CA ARG A 60 -9.33 -20.67 -16.89
C ARG A 60 -7.88 -20.66 -16.40
N ASN A 61 -7.00 -19.96 -17.11
CA ASN A 61 -5.63 -19.78 -16.68
C ASN A 61 -5.55 -19.01 -15.35
N ALA A 62 -6.27 -17.92 -15.23
CA ALA A 62 -6.31 -17.10 -14.02
C ALA A 62 -6.82 -17.90 -12.80
N VAL A 63 -7.88 -18.69 -12.96
CA VAL A 63 -8.39 -19.58 -11.92
C VAL A 63 -7.35 -20.62 -11.53
N THR A 64 -6.65 -21.22 -12.49
CA THR A 64 -5.59 -22.20 -12.24
C THR A 64 -4.44 -21.61 -11.44
N GLU A 65 -3.97 -20.42 -11.80
CA GLU A 65 -2.90 -19.73 -11.06
C GLU A 65 -3.37 -19.33 -9.64
N ARG A 66 -4.61 -18.83 -9.49
CA ARG A 66 -5.18 -18.55 -8.18
C ARG A 66 -5.31 -19.79 -7.29
N ALA A 67 -5.71 -20.93 -7.85
CA ALA A 67 -5.76 -22.20 -7.12
C ALA A 67 -4.38 -22.64 -6.60
N ARG A 68 -3.30 -22.20 -7.25
CA ARG A 68 -1.91 -22.37 -6.79
C ARG A 68 -1.47 -21.31 -5.77
N ARG A 69 -2.39 -20.51 -5.25
CA ARG A 69 -2.11 -19.46 -4.26
C ARG A 69 -1.24 -18.31 -4.78
N ILE A 70 -1.22 -18.08 -6.12
CA ILE A 70 -0.63 -16.85 -6.67
C ILE A 70 -1.55 -15.68 -6.32
N PRO A 71 -1.03 -14.55 -5.81
CA PRO A 71 -1.85 -13.38 -5.48
C PRO A 71 -2.71 -12.94 -6.65
N ARG A 72 -3.96 -12.55 -6.37
CA ARG A 72 -4.88 -12.06 -7.41
C ARG A 72 -4.28 -10.89 -8.20
N SER A 73 -3.59 -9.99 -7.51
CA SER A 73 -2.86 -8.86 -8.11
C SER A 73 -1.81 -9.30 -9.13
N HIS A 74 -1.09 -10.40 -8.86
CA HIS A 74 -0.10 -10.96 -9.80
C HIS A 74 -0.76 -11.65 -10.99
N VAL A 75 -1.85 -12.39 -10.75
CA VAL A 75 -2.59 -13.09 -11.81
C VAL A 75 -3.23 -12.12 -12.81
N THR A 76 -3.78 -11.02 -12.29
CA THR A 76 -4.53 -10.06 -13.11
C THR A 76 -3.71 -8.86 -13.57
N GLY A 77 -2.50 -8.68 -13.03
CA GLY A 77 -1.65 -7.54 -13.31
C GLY A 77 -2.17 -6.23 -12.71
N GLN A 78 -3.15 -6.28 -11.79
CA GLN A 78 -3.80 -5.08 -11.26
C GLN A 78 -4.21 -5.24 -9.79
N MET A 79 -4.23 -4.12 -9.08
CA MET A 79 -4.78 -3.98 -7.73
C MET A 79 -5.57 -2.67 -7.61
N TYR A 80 -6.31 -2.51 -6.52
CA TYR A 80 -7.11 -1.31 -6.28
C TYR A 80 -6.76 -0.71 -4.93
N PHE A 81 -6.72 0.62 -4.88
CA PHE A 81 -6.46 1.38 -3.66
C PHE A 81 -7.22 2.70 -3.73
N ARG A 82 -8.14 2.97 -2.77
CA ARG A 82 -8.96 4.19 -2.70
C ARG A 82 -9.62 4.56 -4.06
N GLY A 83 -10.14 3.56 -4.75
CA GLY A 83 -10.75 3.74 -6.06
C GLY A 83 -9.78 3.86 -7.24
N LEU A 84 -8.48 3.93 -7.01
CA LEU A 84 -7.47 3.89 -8.07
C LEU A 84 -7.26 2.46 -8.54
N LYS A 85 -7.16 2.28 -9.85
CA LYS A 85 -6.71 1.03 -10.47
C LYS A 85 -5.21 1.15 -10.73
N LEU A 86 -4.43 0.29 -10.12
CA LEU A 86 -2.98 0.30 -10.16
C LEU A 86 -2.45 -0.96 -10.84
N ASP A 87 -1.37 -0.81 -11.61
CA ASP A 87 -0.56 -1.93 -12.08
C ASP A 87 0.07 -2.64 -10.88
N ALA A 88 0.05 -3.97 -10.93
CA ALA A 88 0.59 -4.83 -9.89
C ALA A 88 1.22 -6.08 -10.49
N GLY A 89 2.05 -6.78 -9.70
CA GLY A 89 2.70 -8.01 -10.13
C GLY A 89 3.83 -8.42 -9.20
N GLU A 90 4.60 -9.41 -9.61
CA GLU A 90 5.80 -9.80 -8.88
C GLU A 90 6.80 -8.65 -8.81
N GLY A 91 7.40 -8.42 -7.63
CA GLY A 91 8.37 -7.36 -7.41
C GLY A 91 7.78 -6.05 -6.87
N VAL A 92 6.47 -5.97 -6.63
CA VAL A 92 5.86 -4.83 -5.92
C VAL A 92 4.93 -5.33 -4.80
N PHE A 93 4.94 -4.64 -3.68
CA PHE A 93 4.04 -4.93 -2.55
C PHE A 93 2.58 -4.78 -2.95
N THR A 94 1.77 -5.80 -2.66
CA THR A 94 0.32 -5.72 -2.85
C THR A 94 -0.28 -4.85 -1.75
N VAL A 95 -0.87 -3.72 -2.12
CA VAL A 95 -1.50 -2.78 -1.17
C VAL A 95 -2.54 -3.47 -0.28
N ARG A 96 -2.61 -3.06 0.98
CA ARG A 96 -3.54 -3.60 1.96
C ARG A 96 -4.71 -2.64 2.19
N PRO A 97 -5.93 -3.16 2.43
CA PRO A 97 -7.09 -2.31 2.73
C PRO A 97 -6.87 -1.41 3.94
N GLU A 98 -6.12 -1.90 4.94
CA GLU A 98 -5.80 -1.14 6.15
C GLU A 98 -5.01 0.13 5.85
N THR A 99 -4.12 0.10 4.87
CA THR A 99 -3.32 1.26 4.45
C THR A 99 -4.18 2.40 3.88
N GLU A 100 -5.37 2.10 3.36
CA GLU A 100 -6.32 3.14 2.93
C GLU A 100 -6.73 4.06 4.10
N MET A 101 -6.77 3.52 5.33
CA MET A 101 -7.07 4.29 6.55
C MET A 101 -5.95 5.24 6.93
N LEU A 102 -4.68 4.93 6.59
CA LEU A 102 -3.58 5.87 6.79
C LEU A 102 -3.83 7.17 6.01
N VAL A 103 -4.18 7.05 4.73
CA VAL A 103 -4.52 8.21 3.87
C VAL A 103 -5.74 8.94 4.41
N GLU A 104 -6.80 8.22 4.81
CA GLU A 104 -8.01 8.81 5.38
C GLU A 104 -7.69 9.65 6.62
N HIS A 105 -6.98 9.09 7.58
CA HIS A 105 -6.57 9.79 8.79
C HIS A 105 -5.70 11.01 8.51
N VAL A 106 -4.79 10.94 7.54
CA VAL A 106 -3.98 12.08 7.11
C VAL A 106 -4.87 13.22 6.59
N LEU A 107 -5.76 12.92 5.65
CA LEU A 107 -6.65 13.93 5.05
C LEU A 107 -7.62 14.52 6.08
N GLU A 108 -8.16 13.70 6.98
CA GLU A 108 -8.99 14.17 8.08
C GLU A 108 -8.23 15.11 9.03
N LEU A 109 -7.00 14.77 9.41
CA LEU A 109 -6.19 15.60 10.28
C LEU A 109 -5.84 16.94 9.62
N ILE A 110 -5.46 16.91 8.33
CA ILE A 110 -5.21 18.13 7.56
C ILE A 110 -6.47 19.02 7.54
N SER A 111 -7.62 18.43 7.29
CA SER A 111 -8.89 19.16 7.24
C SER A 111 -9.31 19.77 8.59
N LYS A 112 -9.06 19.06 9.70
CA LYS A 112 -9.51 19.44 11.05
C LYS A 112 -8.52 20.37 11.77
N GLU A 113 -7.23 20.06 11.66
CA GLU A 113 -6.18 20.70 12.47
C GLU A 113 -5.27 21.59 11.61
N GLY A 114 -5.27 21.38 10.27
CA GLY A 114 -4.32 22.02 9.36
C GLY A 114 -2.89 21.47 9.46
N ILE A 115 -2.09 21.79 8.46
CA ILE A 115 -0.63 21.62 8.45
C ILE A 115 -0.01 22.87 7.87
N PRO A 116 1.29 23.16 8.13
CA PRO A 116 2.01 24.23 7.46
C PRO A 116 1.95 24.11 5.93
N GLU A 117 2.15 25.20 5.22
CA GLU A 117 2.36 25.16 3.77
C GLU A 117 3.77 24.65 3.49
N GLY A 118 3.91 23.64 2.65
CA GLY A 118 5.21 23.00 2.36
C GLY A 118 5.09 21.75 1.53
N GLU A 119 6.19 21.03 1.35
CA GLU A 119 6.28 19.83 0.52
C GLU A 119 5.58 18.63 1.18
N TRP A 120 5.00 17.75 0.38
CA TRP A 120 4.44 16.45 0.81
C TRP A 120 5.31 15.31 0.27
N VAL A 121 5.63 14.36 1.13
CA VAL A 121 6.53 13.26 0.80
C VAL A 121 5.91 11.92 1.22
N ASP A 122 6.02 10.92 0.33
CA ASP A 122 5.69 9.51 0.59
C ASP A 122 6.98 8.69 0.52
N LEU A 123 7.45 8.18 1.66
CA LEU A 123 8.65 7.34 1.74
C LEU A 123 8.27 5.86 1.70
N CYS A 124 9.10 5.04 1.04
CA CYS A 124 8.82 3.62 0.77
C CYS A 124 7.52 3.44 -0.02
N SER A 125 7.41 4.18 -1.12
CA SER A 125 6.14 4.39 -1.84
C SER A 125 5.62 3.16 -2.60
N GLY A 126 6.43 2.13 -2.81
CA GLY A 126 6.05 0.91 -3.51
C GLY A 126 5.49 1.21 -4.90
N SER A 127 4.22 0.95 -5.08
CA SER A 127 3.46 1.24 -6.32
C SER A 127 3.04 2.71 -6.49
N ALA A 128 3.42 3.60 -5.55
CA ALA A 128 2.96 4.98 -5.41
C ALA A 128 1.46 5.14 -5.06
N ALA A 129 0.84 4.12 -4.44
CA ALA A 129 -0.58 4.13 -4.10
C ALA A 129 -0.95 5.28 -3.13
N ILE A 130 -0.15 5.47 -2.07
CA ILE A 130 -0.34 6.54 -1.08
C ILE A 130 -0.13 7.90 -1.74
N ALA A 131 1.00 8.08 -2.44
CA ALA A 131 1.32 9.34 -3.11
C ALA A 131 0.24 9.78 -4.10
N LEU A 132 -0.27 8.86 -4.93
CA LEU A 132 -1.34 9.12 -5.89
C LEU A 132 -2.63 9.53 -5.19
N SER A 133 -3.03 8.82 -4.13
CA SER A 133 -4.24 9.14 -3.37
C SER A 133 -4.13 10.50 -2.70
N LEU A 134 -3.03 10.78 -2.03
CA LEU A 134 -2.77 12.07 -1.39
C LEU A 134 -2.75 13.22 -2.41
N SER A 135 -2.15 12.99 -3.58
CA SER A 135 -2.10 14.02 -4.63
C SER A 135 -3.49 14.33 -5.17
N LEU A 136 -4.32 13.32 -5.46
CA LEU A 136 -5.64 13.52 -6.05
C LEU A 136 -6.67 14.05 -5.05
N GLU A 137 -6.69 13.50 -3.84
CA GLU A 137 -7.67 13.87 -2.82
C GLU A 137 -7.26 15.13 -2.06
N GLY A 138 -5.97 15.26 -1.73
CA GLY A 138 -5.40 16.45 -1.07
C GLY A 138 -5.09 17.61 -2.03
N LYS A 139 -5.15 17.37 -3.34
CA LYS A 139 -4.87 18.37 -4.41
C LYS A 139 -3.50 19.03 -4.26
N HIS A 140 -2.49 18.23 -3.91
CA HIS A 140 -1.14 18.70 -3.64
C HIS A 140 -0.10 17.91 -4.46
N HIS A 141 1.06 18.52 -4.71
CA HIS A 141 2.21 17.78 -5.25
C HIS A 141 2.78 16.85 -4.18
N VAL A 142 3.09 15.59 -4.54
CA VAL A 142 3.70 14.62 -3.63
C VAL A 142 4.97 14.05 -4.26
N THR A 143 6.09 14.11 -3.52
CA THR A 143 7.32 13.42 -3.89
C THR A 143 7.33 12.02 -3.28
N ALA A 144 7.40 11.00 -4.12
CA ALA A 144 7.38 9.59 -3.72
C ALA A 144 8.76 8.95 -3.89
N VAL A 145 9.29 8.32 -2.83
CA VAL A 145 10.61 7.69 -2.79
C VAL A 145 10.48 6.19 -2.70
N GLU A 146 11.14 5.46 -3.61
CA GLU A 146 11.17 4.01 -3.64
C GLU A 146 12.58 3.51 -3.95
N VAL A 147 13.10 2.58 -3.16
CA VAL A 147 14.45 2.04 -3.30
C VAL A 147 14.53 0.90 -4.30
N ASP A 148 13.51 0.03 -4.34
CA ASP A 148 13.51 -1.15 -5.21
C ASP A 148 13.20 -0.77 -6.66
N PRO A 149 14.12 -1.04 -7.63
CA PRO A 149 13.89 -0.66 -9.03
C PRO A 149 12.67 -1.35 -9.67
N SER A 150 12.31 -2.56 -9.20
CA SER A 150 11.12 -3.26 -9.70
C SER A 150 9.85 -2.54 -9.24
N ALA A 151 9.71 -2.28 -7.94
CA ALA A 151 8.60 -1.51 -7.39
C ALA A 151 8.53 -0.10 -8.00
N PHE A 152 9.68 0.57 -8.16
CA PHE A 152 9.78 1.87 -8.82
C PHE A 152 9.23 1.85 -10.25
N SER A 153 9.49 0.77 -11.02
CA SER A 153 8.93 0.65 -12.37
C SER A 153 7.38 0.54 -12.36
N PHE A 154 6.79 -0.07 -11.33
CA PHE A 154 5.35 -0.06 -11.13
C PHE A 154 4.85 1.34 -10.77
N ALA A 155 5.54 2.06 -9.87
CA ALA A 155 5.22 3.44 -9.54
C ALA A 155 5.21 4.34 -10.79
N GLN A 156 6.21 4.23 -11.65
CA GLN A 156 6.26 4.98 -12.92
C GLN A 156 5.04 4.73 -13.81
N ARG A 157 4.63 3.47 -14.00
CA ARG A 157 3.45 3.14 -14.80
C ARG A 157 2.17 3.67 -14.16
N ASN A 158 2.06 3.54 -12.85
CA ASN A 158 0.89 4.00 -12.10
C ASN A 158 0.75 5.52 -12.15
N VAL A 159 1.84 6.26 -11.96
CA VAL A 159 1.83 7.72 -12.08
C VAL A 159 1.48 8.15 -13.51
N ALA A 160 2.05 7.49 -14.52
CA ALA A 160 1.74 7.78 -15.92
C ALA A 160 0.26 7.50 -16.27
N ALA A 161 -0.33 6.44 -15.70
CA ALA A 161 -1.76 6.10 -15.91
C ALA A 161 -2.72 7.09 -15.22
N HIS A 162 -2.27 7.83 -14.20
CA HIS A 162 -3.07 8.78 -13.42
C HIS A 162 -2.58 10.22 -13.65
N ALA A 163 -2.59 10.67 -14.90
CA ALA A 163 -2.03 11.96 -15.34
C ALA A 163 -2.61 13.22 -14.64
N HIS A 164 -3.72 13.10 -13.93
CA HIS A 164 -4.29 14.18 -13.11
C HIS A 164 -3.64 14.31 -11.73
N ALA A 165 -2.88 13.30 -11.30
CA ALA A 165 -2.10 13.38 -10.07
C ALA A 165 -0.79 14.13 -10.33
N SER A 166 -0.36 14.92 -9.35
CA SER A 166 0.93 15.60 -9.36
C SER A 166 1.90 14.83 -8.45
N VAL A 167 2.61 13.84 -9.01
CA VAL A 167 3.54 12.99 -8.25
C VAL A 167 4.90 13.01 -8.92
N GLY A 168 5.92 13.42 -8.15
CA GLY A 168 7.34 13.27 -8.49
C GLY A 168 7.86 11.92 -7.96
N LEU A 169 8.69 11.21 -8.74
CA LEU A 169 9.26 9.91 -8.36
C LEU A 169 10.77 10.00 -8.20
N VAL A 170 11.29 9.44 -7.10
CA VAL A 170 12.71 9.36 -6.77
C VAL A 170 13.08 7.91 -6.46
N ASN A 171 14.06 7.35 -7.21
CA ASN A 171 14.52 5.98 -6.94
C ASN A 171 15.79 6.03 -6.09
N GLU A 172 15.61 6.12 -4.78
CA GLU A 172 16.66 6.21 -3.78
C GLU A 172 16.24 5.50 -2.49
N ASP A 173 17.22 5.24 -1.61
CA ASP A 173 16.97 4.70 -0.28
C ASP A 173 16.53 5.83 0.68
N ALA A 174 15.30 5.76 1.15
CA ALA A 174 14.68 6.73 2.06
C ALA A 174 15.42 6.87 3.41
N THR A 175 16.21 5.87 3.82
CA THR A 175 16.99 5.90 5.07
C THR A 175 18.30 6.70 4.95
N GLN A 176 18.74 7.00 3.72
CA GLN A 176 20.00 7.71 3.49
C GLN A 176 19.84 9.22 3.71
N ALA A 177 20.84 9.83 4.36
CA ALA A 177 20.84 11.27 4.64
C ALA A 177 20.92 12.15 3.37
N SER A 178 21.39 11.58 2.24
CA SER A 178 21.45 12.26 0.94
C SER A 178 20.10 12.37 0.25
N THR A 179 19.18 11.44 0.52
CA THR A 179 17.88 11.38 -0.13
C THR A 179 17.02 12.56 0.27
N LEU A 180 16.53 13.32 -0.71
CA LEU A 180 15.76 14.54 -0.53
C LEU A 180 16.45 15.61 0.36
N LYS A 181 17.78 15.63 0.39
CA LYS A 181 18.55 16.56 1.24
C LYS A 181 18.15 18.03 1.03
N GLU A 182 17.80 18.40 -0.19
CA GLU A 182 17.34 19.74 -0.57
C GLU A 182 15.98 20.12 0.04
N LEU A 183 15.20 19.14 0.52
CA LEU A 183 13.92 19.36 1.18
C LEU A 183 14.06 19.50 2.71
N GLY A 184 15.27 19.46 3.26
CA GLY A 184 15.50 19.59 4.71
C GLY A 184 14.79 20.80 5.33
N GLY A 185 13.96 20.56 6.35
CA GLY A 185 13.16 21.57 7.04
C GLY A 185 12.04 22.20 6.19
N ARG A 186 11.65 21.59 5.05
CA ARG A 186 10.62 22.13 4.14
C ARG A 186 9.41 21.22 3.96
N VAL A 187 9.44 20.00 4.51
CA VAL A 187 8.37 19.03 4.38
C VAL A 187 7.27 19.31 5.40
N ALA A 188 6.06 19.57 4.95
CA ALA A 188 4.88 19.78 5.79
C ALA A 188 4.17 18.47 6.15
N LEU A 189 4.21 17.49 5.25
CA LEU A 189 3.61 16.16 5.42
C LEU A 189 4.60 15.09 4.98
N LEU A 190 4.88 14.14 5.87
CA LEU A 190 5.61 12.95 5.54
C LEU A 190 4.78 11.72 5.90
N VAL A 191 4.46 10.91 4.88
CA VAL A 191 3.71 9.66 5.03
C VAL A 191 4.60 8.51 4.64
N THR A 192 4.43 7.36 5.29
CA THR A 192 5.15 6.14 4.92
C THR A 192 4.41 4.89 5.38
N ASN A 193 4.40 3.87 4.53
CA ASN A 193 4.15 2.49 4.92
C ASN A 193 5.46 1.71 4.72
N PRO A 194 6.38 1.75 5.71
CA PRO A 194 7.70 1.17 5.56
C PRO A 194 7.66 -0.35 5.74
N PRO A 195 8.73 -1.06 5.37
CA PRO A 195 8.96 -2.41 5.87
C PRO A 195 9.01 -2.36 7.40
N TYR A 196 8.15 -3.13 8.08
CA TYR A 196 8.05 -3.14 9.55
C TYR A 196 7.86 -4.54 10.14
N VAL A 197 7.66 -5.58 9.34
CA VAL A 197 7.33 -6.92 9.83
C VAL A 197 8.52 -7.51 10.58
N PRO A 198 8.37 -7.90 11.86
CA PRO A 198 9.40 -8.62 12.59
C PRO A 198 9.47 -10.08 12.12
N PRO A 199 10.63 -10.76 12.24
CA PRO A 199 10.81 -12.14 11.79
C PRO A 199 9.78 -13.14 12.33
N TYR A 200 9.32 -12.94 13.57
CA TYR A 200 8.35 -13.81 14.25
C TYR A 200 6.88 -13.54 13.85
N GLU A 201 6.60 -12.43 13.16
CA GLU A 201 5.29 -12.10 12.57
C GLU A 201 5.27 -12.34 11.06
N ALA A 202 6.24 -13.10 10.52
CA ALA A 202 6.31 -13.39 9.09
C ALA A 202 4.96 -13.93 8.58
N PRO A 203 4.47 -13.45 7.41
CA PRO A 203 3.19 -13.88 6.90
C PRO A 203 3.14 -15.41 6.69
N THR A 204 2.09 -16.04 7.19
CA THR A 204 1.84 -17.48 6.99
C THR A 204 1.02 -17.77 5.73
N GLN A 205 0.30 -16.78 5.23
CA GLN A 205 -0.50 -16.91 4.01
C GLN A 205 0.39 -16.97 2.78
N PRO A 206 0.26 -17.99 1.91
CA PRO A 206 1.11 -18.15 0.72
C PRO A 206 1.12 -16.93 -0.21
N GLU A 207 -0.01 -16.22 -0.32
CA GLU A 207 -0.10 -14.99 -1.12
C GLU A 207 0.80 -13.88 -0.55
N ALA A 208 0.77 -13.66 0.75
CA ALA A 208 1.55 -12.62 1.40
C ALA A 208 3.06 -12.95 1.42
N GLN A 209 3.44 -14.23 1.35
CA GLN A 209 4.83 -14.67 1.17
C GLN A 209 5.41 -14.36 -0.21
N ARG A 210 4.56 -13.96 -1.17
CA ARG A 210 4.98 -13.53 -2.51
C ARG A 210 5.34 -12.05 -2.58
N ASP A 211 5.02 -11.28 -1.54
CA ASP A 211 5.47 -9.89 -1.48
C ASP A 211 7.00 -9.82 -1.34
N PRO A 212 7.66 -8.81 -1.92
CA PRO A 212 9.11 -8.68 -1.83
C PRO A 212 9.59 -8.56 -0.37
N ALA A 213 10.61 -9.31 -0.01
CA ALA A 213 11.17 -9.28 1.35
C ALA A 213 11.63 -7.87 1.78
N VAL A 214 12.14 -7.08 0.83
CA VAL A 214 12.53 -5.68 1.05
C VAL A 214 11.34 -4.78 1.44
N ALA A 215 10.13 -5.14 1.04
CA ALA A 215 8.91 -4.40 1.36
C ALA A 215 8.24 -4.89 2.66
N LEU A 216 8.69 -6.01 3.23
CA LEU A 216 8.07 -6.62 4.42
C LEU A 216 8.88 -6.39 5.69
N TYR A 217 10.15 -6.78 5.71
CA TYR A 217 10.90 -6.93 6.95
C TYR A 217 11.57 -5.62 7.38
N GLY A 218 11.20 -5.14 8.59
CA GLY A 218 11.68 -3.88 9.15
C GLY A 218 13.09 -3.91 9.73
N GLY A 219 13.74 -5.07 9.71
CA GLY A 219 15.08 -5.27 10.29
C GLY A 219 15.10 -5.35 11.82
N GLY A 220 16.20 -5.90 12.36
CA GLY A 220 16.29 -6.22 13.78
C GLY A 220 15.38 -7.36 14.22
N ASP A 221 15.38 -7.64 15.52
CA ASP A 221 14.58 -8.74 16.09
C ASP A 221 13.09 -8.40 16.16
N ASP A 222 12.75 -7.11 16.28
CA ASP A 222 11.39 -6.61 16.48
C ASP A 222 10.81 -5.85 15.28
N GLY A 223 11.54 -5.81 14.14
CA GLY A 223 11.11 -5.13 12.92
C GLY A 223 11.09 -3.60 13.01
N THR A 224 11.67 -2.99 14.06
CA THR A 224 11.64 -1.53 14.25
C THR A 224 12.84 -0.78 13.68
N GLN A 225 13.84 -1.47 13.14
CA GLN A 225 15.08 -0.83 12.69
C GLN A 225 14.84 0.19 11.57
N ILE A 226 14.16 -0.21 10.48
CA ILE A 226 13.83 0.70 9.37
C ILE A 226 12.84 1.78 9.81
N PRO A 227 11.72 1.49 10.51
CA PRO A 227 10.84 2.51 11.06
C PRO A 227 11.56 3.59 11.89
N LYS A 228 12.51 3.22 12.75
CA LYS A 228 13.29 4.18 13.55
C LYS A 228 14.20 5.04 12.68
N LEU A 229 14.94 4.45 11.72
CA LEU A 229 15.75 5.20 10.76
C LEU A 229 14.89 6.22 9.99
N LEU A 230 13.66 5.86 9.62
CA LEU A 230 12.76 6.79 8.95
C LEU A 230 12.24 7.88 9.88
N ILE A 231 12.00 7.62 11.17
CA ILE A 231 11.68 8.66 12.16
C ILE A 231 12.84 9.66 12.26
N ASP A 232 14.10 9.20 12.28
CA ASP A 232 15.26 10.10 12.26
C ASP A 232 15.29 10.95 10.97
N ARG A 233 15.03 10.33 9.82
CA ARG A 233 14.93 11.05 8.54
C ARG A 233 13.79 12.07 8.53
N CYS A 234 12.66 11.74 9.13
CA CYS A 234 11.53 12.66 9.26
C CYS A 234 11.93 13.93 10.03
N ARG A 235 12.73 13.80 11.08
CA ARG A 235 13.24 14.93 11.84
C ARG A 235 14.09 15.89 10.99
N ASP A 236 14.88 15.32 10.05
CA ASP A 236 15.74 16.14 9.18
C ASP A 236 14.95 16.84 8.06
N LEU A 237 13.85 16.25 7.62
CA LEU A 237 13.06 16.73 6.49
C LEU A 237 11.90 17.62 6.89
N LEU A 238 11.23 17.30 8.01
CA LEU A 238 10.04 18.02 8.44
C LEU A 238 10.36 19.45 8.87
N MET A 239 9.51 20.34 8.46
CA MET A 239 9.47 21.70 9.00
C MET A 239 8.79 21.73 10.38
N LYS A 240 8.92 22.82 11.09
CA LYS A 240 8.20 23.03 12.35
C LYS A 240 6.69 22.83 12.16
N ASP A 241 6.07 22.09 13.07
CA ASP A 241 4.66 21.68 13.05
C ASP A 241 4.29 20.76 11.86
N GLY A 242 5.28 20.28 11.10
CA GLY A 242 5.08 19.26 10.07
C GLY A 242 4.57 17.95 10.64
N LEU A 243 3.78 17.21 9.84
CA LEU A 243 3.09 16.01 10.25
C LEU A 243 3.83 14.75 9.74
N LEU A 244 4.15 13.84 10.65
CA LEU A 244 4.53 12.45 10.36
C LEU A 244 3.31 11.53 10.48
N ALA A 245 3.10 10.66 9.49
CA ALA A 245 2.14 9.58 9.52
C ALA A 245 2.82 8.28 9.03
N MET A 246 2.88 7.23 9.87
CA MET A 246 3.62 6.00 9.60
C MET A 246 2.80 4.77 9.96
N GLU A 247 2.68 3.81 9.04
CA GLU A 247 2.11 2.50 9.34
C GLU A 247 3.13 1.62 10.09
N HIS A 248 2.65 0.76 10.99
CA HIS A 248 3.48 -0.15 11.80
C HIS A 248 2.70 -1.39 12.26
N SER A 249 3.37 -2.44 12.74
CA SER A 249 2.73 -3.56 13.42
C SER A 249 2.16 -3.13 14.77
N ALA A 250 1.04 -3.74 15.18
CA ALA A 250 0.42 -3.48 16.48
C ALA A 250 1.38 -3.66 17.67
N SER A 251 2.28 -4.64 17.59
CA SER A 251 3.30 -4.92 18.61
C SER A 251 4.31 -3.78 18.78
N GLN A 252 4.49 -2.94 17.77
CA GLN A 252 5.49 -1.85 17.73
C GLN A 252 4.95 -0.50 18.23
N ALA A 253 3.65 -0.39 18.44
CA ALA A 253 2.98 0.90 18.72
C ALA A 253 3.59 1.68 19.90
N GLN A 254 3.93 1.01 21.00
CA GLN A 254 4.53 1.67 22.16
C GLN A 254 5.96 2.11 21.86
N THR A 255 6.78 1.20 21.35
CA THR A 255 8.20 1.43 21.05
C THR A 255 8.38 2.62 20.09
N LEU A 256 7.58 2.67 19.01
CA LEU A 256 7.70 3.75 18.03
C LEU A 256 7.19 5.08 18.57
N ARG A 257 6.15 5.11 19.43
CA ARG A 257 5.73 6.36 20.10
C ARG A 257 6.80 6.89 21.05
N GLU A 258 7.43 6.01 21.82
CA GLU A 258 8.51 6.39 22.75
C GLU A 258 9.68 6.94 21.96
N TYR A 259 10.13 6.24 20.92
CA TYR A 259 11.22 6.67 20.06
C TYR A 259 10.94 8.02 19.37
N ALA A 260 9.73 8.21 18.84
CA ALA A 260 9.38 9.50 18.23
C ALA A 260 9.46 10.66 19.24
N ARG A 261 9.04 10.45 20.51
CA ARG A 261 9.19 11.50 21.56
C ARG A 261 10.65 11.78 21.87
N GLU A 262 11.50 10.75 21.96
CA GLU A 262 12.95 10.90 22.15
C GLU A 262 13.60 11.70 21.00
N CYS A 263 13.07 11.55 19.77
CA CYS A 263 13.49 12.32 18.60
C CYS A 263 12.93 13.76 18.54
N GLY A 264 12.20 14.22 19.56
CA GLY A 264 11.67 15.59 19.62
C GLY A 264 10.29 15.78 18.99
N PHE A 265 9.59 14.69 18.65
CA PHE A 265 8.21 14.78 18.18
C PHE A 265 7.23 15.01 19.35
N THR A 266 6.20 15.80 19.09
CA THR A 266 5.09 16.07 20.01
C THR A 266 3.77 15.56 19.48
N GLN A 267 2.69 15.61 20.26
CA GLN A 267 1.36 15.10 19.89
C GLN A 267 1.40 13.66 19.38
N VAL A 268 2.37 12.88 19.89
CA VAL A 268 2.62 11.51 19.45
C VAL A 268 1.47 10.59 19.87
N ARG A 269 0.77 10.03 18.90
CA ARG A 269 -0.38 9.15 19.11
C ARG A 269 -0.36 7.99 18.12
N THR A 270 -1.04 6.90 18.46
CA THR A 270 -1.33 5.80 17.53
C THR A 270 -2.83 5.78 17.24
N LEU A 271 -3.18 5.72 15.97
CA LEU A 271 -4.56 5.50 15.50
C LEU A 271 -4.71 4.03 15.08
N SER A 272 -5.96 3.57 15.15
CA SER A 272 -6.30 2.18 14.81
C SER A 272 -6.94 2.09 13.43
N ASP A 273 -6.89 0.89 12.85
CA ASP A 273 -7.68 0.52 11.69
C ASP A 273 -9.18 0.31 12.05
N LEU A 274 -9.99 -0.06 11.06
CA LEU A 274 -11.43 -0.32 11.25
C LEU A 274 -11.74 -1.51 12.19
N ALA A 275 -10.77 -2.41 12.39
CA ALA A 275 -10.89 -3.52 13.35
C ALA A 275 -10.46 -3.11 14.78
N GLY A 276 -10.05 -1.86 14.99
CA GLY A 276 -9.56 -1.37 16.28
C GLY A 276 -8.12 -1.75 16.58
N ILE A 277 -7.37 -2.26 15.60
CA ILE A 277 -5.97 -2.66 15.75
C ILE A 277 -5.08 -1.42 15.60
N PRO A 278 -4.18 -1.13 16.59
CA PRO A 278 -3.23 -0.02 16.48
C PRO A 278 -2.28 -0.21 15.29
N ARG A 279 -2.29 0.74 14.33
CA ARG A 279 -1.50 0.61 13.10
C ARG A 279 -0.78 1.86 12.64
N PHE A 280 -1.17 3.04 13.12
CA PHE A 280 -0.70 4.28 12.50
C PHE A 280 -0.15 5.23 13.56
N LEU A 281 1.17 5.45 13.51
CA LEU A 281 1.83 6.48 14.29
C LEU A 281 1.58 7.84 13.64
N PHE A 282 1.10 8.79 14.42
CA PHE A 282 1.00 10.20 14.06
C PHE A 282 1.76 11.07 15.05
N ALA A 283 2.52 12.02 14.53
CA ALA A 283 3.31 12.93 15.37
C ALA A 283 3.55 14.25 14.66
N ARG A 284 3.70 15.35 15.45
CA ARG A 284 4.12 16.67 14.98
C ARG A 284 5.58 16.89 15.31
N TYR A 285 6.34 17.39 14.35
CA TYR A 285 7.71 17.80 14.61
C TYR A 285 7.72 19.23 15.21
N THR A 286 8.32 19.38 16.38
CA THR A 286 8.60 20.70 16.98
C THR A 286 10.11 20.79 17.12
N GLU A 287 10.74 21.78 16.48
CA GLU A 287 12.16 22.05 16.76
C GLU A 287 12.36 22.09 18.26
N GLY A 288 13.30 21.25 18.76
CA GLY A 288 13.68 21.30 20.16
C GLY A 288 14.18 22.70 20.51
N GLU A 289 13.69 23.23 21.65
CA GLU A 289 14.22 24.44 22.23
C GLU A 289 15.71 24.30 22.57
#